data_d780ced174ae09ed1b63feab1c15cc0c
#
_entry.id   d780ced174ae09ed1b63feab1c15cc0c
#
_cell.length_a   1.000
_cell.length_b   1.000
_cell.length_c   1.000
_cell.angle_alpha   90.00
_cell.angle_beta   90.00
_cell.angle_gamma   90.00
#
_symmetry.space_group_name_H-M   'P 1'
#
loop_
_entity.id
_entity.type
_entity.pdbx_description
1 polymer ?
#
loop_
_entity_poly.entity_id
_entity_poly.type
_entity_poly.pdbx_seq_one_letter_code
_entity_poly.pdbx_strand_id
1 'polypeptide(L)'
;MKGLYFAFFFMFLVLSCNNIQKHENSETTTTTRNFTSNDYQDLVKLFHEWRAFENPPKLKDAPDYTKTTFEKRWPKFKELQGQLKTIDTTNWSIENQVDWMVVWAEMNGYDFNHNILKPWVRDPAFYKSIWEYRSDVPAHEGPTNHGTTELWTYEFPLSADERMRFITDLKVISPLNKQAQQNLTGNAKDLWVTGIRDIQNQSVVLTNLKEKPEIRDDAEIVSIIDEAIVSTNDLVKWLQDESSSKTGPSGIGKDNYTWYMQNVHLVPLTWDDEVMILKRELARAWSSLKLEEHRNRNLPELVAANSPEAYDKMADEAAKSLIDFLDQQDIVTVKPYFDTALREHLGAYVPTEKRNFFVIGEHYDPRPLYSHFYHWFELARMDTEPHKSEIRKGPLLYNIFDSRNEGTATAVEELFMQAGLYDDSPRTKEIVYIMIAQRAARGLGSLYAHSNDMTMEEAGGIHSEYTPRGWMKTEKELLIFEQHLYLRQPGYGTSYITGKYLLESAMADYARIQELDGKPFVTKDFFDTLNSIGNIPIALGHWQMTGEKKHLEPIVND
;
A
#
# COMPACT_ATOMS: atom_id res chain seq x y z
N MET A 1 -59.48 -10.83 41.48
CA MET A 1 -59.20 -11.90 42.47
C MET A 1 -57.71 -12.09 42.59
N LYS A 2 -57.21 -11.86 43.85
CA LYS A 2 -55.99 -12.37 44.50
C LYS A 2 -54.69 -12.30 43.63
N GLY A 3 -53.67 -11.50 43.85
CA GLY A 3 -53.09 -11.04 45.13
C GLY A 3 -52.14 -12.10 45.74
N LEU A 4 -50.82 -11.97 45.54
CA LEU A 4 -49.88 -12.38 46.58
C LEU A 4 -48.52 -11.65 46.40
N TYR A 5 -48.24 -10.84 47.39
CA TYR A 5 -46.91 -10.29 47.73
C TYR A 5 -46.08 -11.36 48.41
N PHE A 6 -44.75 -11.39 48.20
CA PHE A 6 -43.81 -11.86 49.19
C PHE A 6 -42.56 -11.02 49.18
N ALA A 7 -42.40 -10.29 50.26
CA ALA A 7 -41.17 -9.62 50.68
C ALA A 7 -40.49 -10.49 51.76
N PHE A 8 -39.29 -10.09 52.12
CA PHE A 8 -38.39 -10.52 53.19
C PHE A 8 -37.22 -11.41 52.72
N PHE A 9 -35.96 -11.18 53.08
CA PHE A 9 -35.38 -10.79 54.35
C PHE A 9 -33.96 -10.28 54.15
N PHE A 10 -33.63 -9.18 54.83
CA PHE A 10 -32.29 -8.67 55.09
C PHE A 10 -31.61 -9.57 56.14
N MET A 11 -30.36 -9.93 55.93
CA MET A 11 -29.55 -10.37 57.06
C MET A 11 -28.12 -9.82 56.93
N PHE A 12 -27.80 -8.85 57.74
CA PHE A 12 -26.48 -8.38 58.07
C PHE A 12 -25.74 -9.45 58.86
N LEU A 13 -24.51 -9.74 58.49
CA LEU A 13 -23.53 -10.25 59.41
C LEU A 13 -22.20 -9.55 59.13
N VAL A 14 -21.88 -8.64 60.03
CA VAL A 14 -20.58 -8.03 60.24
C VAL A 14 -19.75 -9.01 61.06
N LEU A 15 -18.61 -9.41 60.53
CA LEU A 15 -17.48 -9.81 61.39
C LEU A 15 -16.16 -9.39 60.73
N SER A 16 -15.54 -8.50 61.40
CA SER A 16 -14.22 -7.96 61.31
C SER A 16 -13.15 -9.08 61.36
N CYS A 17 -12.10 -8.93 60.57
CA CYS A 17 -10.72 -8.92 61.10
C CYS A 17 -9.70 -8.55 60.02
N ASN A 18 -8.92 -7.59 60.35
CA ASN A 18 -7.76 -7.02 59.73
C ASN A 18 -6.83 -8.04 59.03
N ASN A 19 -6.47 -7.73 57.77
CA ASN A 19 -5.10 -7.88 57.34
C ASN A 19 -4.80 -6.74 56.35
N ILE A 20 -4.13 -5.72 56.87
CA ILE A 20 -3.47 -4.69 56.09
C ILE A 20 -2.27 -5.32 55.41
N GLN A 21 -2.42 -5.82 54.20
CA GLN A 21 -1.30 -5.96 53.31
C GLN A 21 -1.01 -4.59 52.69
N LYS A 22 0.13 -4.05 53.06
CA LYS A 22 0.75 -2.92 52.37
C LYS A 22 0.85 -3.26 50.91
N HIS A 23 0.07 -2.59 50.07
CA HIS A 23 0.43 -2.42 48.70
C HIS A 23 1.72 -1.58 48.70
N GLU A 24 2.82 -2.27 48.45
CA GLU A 24 4.04 -1.63 47.99
C GLU A 24 3.68 -0.83 46.75
N ASN A 25 3.94 0.46 46.80
CA ASN A 25 3.98 1.32 45.62
C ASN A 25 4.88 0.62 44.60
N SER A 26 4.30 0.17 43.49
CA SER A 26 5.09 -0.05 42.30
C SER A 26 5.65 1.32 41.93
N GLU A 27 6.87 1.57 42.31
CA GLU A 27 7.66 2.63 41.72
C GLU A 27 7.61 2.38 40.22
N THR A 28 6.91 3.25 39.52
CA THR A 28 7.05 3.41 38.07
C THR A 28 8.51 3.75 37.87
N THR A 29 9.30 2.74 37.54
CA THR A 29 10.68 2.93 37.12
C THR A 29 10.60 3.72 35.82
N THR A 30 10.62 5.03 35.94
CA THR A 30 10.88 5.94 34.84
C THR A 30 12.29 5.60 34.40
N THR A 31 12.39 4.74 33.39
CA THR A 31 13.66 4.46 32.73
C THR A 31 14.09 5.79 32.13
N THR A 32 14.99 6.49 32.79
CA THR A 32 15.61 7.72 32.27
C THR A 32 16.32 7.30 30.99
N ARG A 33 15.71 7.59 29.83
CA ARG A 33 16.39 7.43 28.54
C ARG A 33 17.59 8.37 28.56
N ASN A 34 18.78 7.84 28.46
CA ASN A 34 20.00 8.63 28.28
C ASN A 34 20.03 9.10 26.83
N PHE A 35 19.54 10.31 26.58
CA PHE A 35 19.66 10.95 25.27
C PHE A 35 21.14 11.33 25.02
N THR A 36 21.62 11.08 23.80
CA THR A 36 23.00 11.37 23.37
C THR A 36 23.08 12.57 22.44
N SER A 37 21.98 12.96 21.80
CA SER A 37 21.88 14.09 20.88
C SER A 37 20.47 14.67 20.86
N ASN A 38 20.37 15.95 20.50
CA ASN A 38 19.12 16.65 20.15
C ASN A 38 19.28 17.40 18.80
N ASP A 39 20.32 17.12 18.05
CA ASP A 39 20.57 17.73 16.74
C ASP A 39 19.83 16.93 15.66
N TYR A 40 19.00 17.61 14.85
CA TYR A 40 18.32 17.03 13.71
C TYR A 40 19.29 16.44 12.67
N GLN A 41 20.49 17.00 12.53
CA GLN A 41 21.49 16.48 11.60
C GLN A 41 22.00 15.09 11.99
N ASP A 42 21.96 14.73 13.27
CA ASP A 42 22.29 13.38 13.71
C ASP A 42 21.20 12.36 13.27
N LEU A 43 19.93 12.77 13.20
CA LEU A 43 18.87 11.95 12.60
C LEU A 43 19.12 11.74 11.09
N VAL A 44 19.44 12.81 10.35
CA VAL A 44 19.72 12.72 8.90
C VAL A 44 20.92 11.80 8.64
N LYS A 45 21.98 11.92 9.43
CA LYS A 45 23.16 11.05 9.33
C LYS A 45 22.80 9.59 9.62
N LEU A 46 22.02 9.34 10.70
CA LEU A 46 21.54 7.99 11.03
C LEU A 46 20.67 7.42 9.92
N PHE A 47 19.82 8.23 9.31
CA PHE A 47 18.99 7.82 8.17
C PHE A 47 19.83 7.35 6.99
N HIS A 48 20.89 8.06 6.63
CA HIS A 48 21.80 7.61 5.56
C HIS A 48 22.53 6.32 5.92
N GLU A 49 22.99 6.17 7.17
CA GLU A 49 23.59 4.91 7.64
C GLU A 49 22.58 3.76 7.59
N TRP A 50 21.34 4.01 7.98
CA TRP A 50 20.24 3.05 7.92
C TRP A 50 19.95 2.61 6.49
N ARG A 51 19.78 3.55 5.57
CA ARG A 51 19.51 3.26 4.15
C ARG A 51 20.66 2.53 3.48
N ALA A 52 21.90 2.84 3.82
CA ALA A 52 23.06 2.09 3.34
C ALA A 52 23.11 0.68 3.94
N PHE A 53 22.77 0.54 5.24
CA PHE A 53 22.69 -0.76 5.90
C PHE A 53 21.56 -1.62 5.33
N GLU A 54 20.42 -1.07 5.01
CA GLU A 54 19.24 -1.81 4.53
C GLU A 54 19.58 -2.64 3.28
N ASN A 55 20.37 -2.10 2.37
CA ASN A 55 20.87 -2.84 1.22
C ASN A 55 21.71 -4.04 1.65
N PRO A 56 21.38 -5.28 1.24
CA PRO A 56 22.17 -6.46 1.57
C PRO A 56 23.53 -6.47 0.83
N PRO A 57 24.56 -7.10 1.40
CA PRO A 57 25.80 -7.32 0.66
C PRO A 57 25.58 -8.21 -0.55
N LYS A 58 26.52 -8.23 -1.48
CA LYS A 58 26.43 -9.08 -2.67
C LYS A 58 27.04 -10.46 -2.44
N LEU A 59 26.37 -11.48 -2.97
CA LEU A 59 26.85 -12.85 -3.09
C LEU A 59 26.75 -13.27 -4.58
N LYS A 60 27.89 -13.48 -5.25
CA LYS A 60 27.94 -13.80 -6.68
C LYS A 60 27.14 -12.81 -7.53
N ASP A 61 27.43 -11.52 -7.34
CA ASP A 61 26.82 -10.37 -8.00
C ASP A 61 25.34 -10.07 -7.65
N ALA A 62 24.65 -10.95 -6.93
CA ALA A 62 23.28 -10.75 -6.47
C ALA A 62 23.22 -10.35 -4.98
N PRO A 63 22.16 -9.68 -4.52
CA PRO A 63 21.92 -9.43 -3.11
C PRO A 63 21.88 -10.75 -2.31
N ASP A 64 22.48 -10.75 -1.13
CA ASP A 64 22.61 -11.94 -0.28
C ASP A 64 21.46 -12.00 0.75
N TYR A 65 20.53 -12.91 0.51
CA TYR A 65 19.39 -13.21 1.39
C TYR A 65 19.59 -14.51 2.19
N THR A 66 20.83 -14.96 2.35
CA THR A 66 21.11 -16.15 3.16
C THR A 66 20.89 -15.88 4.65
N LYS A 67 20.42 -16.89 5.36
CA LYS A 67 20.23 -16.85 6.82
C LYS A 67 21.49 -16.37 7.55
N THR A 68 22.66 -16.84 7.14
CA THR A 68 23.95 -16.46 7.74
C THR A 68 24.23 -14.97 7.61
N THR A 69 23.91 -14.36 6.48
CA THR A 69 24.08 -12.90 6.28
C THR A 69 23.13 -12.11 7.17
N PHE A 70 21.87 -12.51 7.29
CA PHE A 70 20.94 -11.87 8.21
C PHE A 70 21.39 -11.97 9.67
N GLU A 71 21.83 -13.17 10.11
CA GLU A 71 22.32 -13.36 11.48
C GLU A 71 23.53 -12.48 11.80
N LYS A 72 24.46 -12.33 10.86
CA LYS A 72 25.64 -11.45 11.03
C LYS A 72 25.29 -9.96 11.07
N ARG A 73 24.27 -9.55 10.32
CA ARG A 73 23.85 -8.13 10.21
C ARG A 73 22.94 -7.70 11.35
N TRP A 74 22.25 -8.63 12.00
CA TRP A 74 21.29 -8.34 13.04
C TRP A 74 21.81 -7.47 14.19
N PRO A 75 23.01 -7.69 14.77
CA PRO A 75 23.57 -6.83 15.81
C PRO A 75 23.72 -5.36 15.37
N LYS A 76 24.17 -5.11 14.12
CA LYS A 76 24.30 -3.73 13.59
C LYS A 76 22.94 -3.07 13.42
N PHE A 77 21.93 -3.81 12.97
CA PHE A 77 20.55 -3.29 12.93
C PHE A 77 20.07 -2.85 14.32
N LYS A 78 20.26 -3.68 15.34
CA LYS A 78 19.86 -3.35 16.71
C LYS A 78 20.63 -2.17 17.27
N GLU A 79 21.89 -1.98 16.86
CA GLU A 79 22.68 -0.78 17.18
C GLU A 79 22.04 0.49 16.56
N LEU A 80 21.70 0.47 15.26
CA LEU A 80 21.05 1.60 14.57
C LEU A 80 19.70 1.94 15.19
N GLN A 81 18.88 0.92 15.47
CA GLN A 81 17.60 1.09 16.17
C GLN A 81 17.78 1.68 17.59
N GLY A 82 18.85 1.26 18.28
CA GLY A 82 19.24 1.82 19.58
C GLY A 82 19.65 3.29 19.49
N GLN A 83 20.46 3.64 18.50
CA GLN A 83 20.88 5.03 18.25
C GLN A 83 19.68 5.95 18.00
N LEU A 84 18.72 5.52 17.17
CA LEU A 84 17.48 6.30 16.92
C LEU A 84 16.76 6.65 18.24
N LYS A 85 16.68 5.70 19.19
CA LYS A 85 16.02 5.89 20.48
C LYS A 85 16.75 6.84 21.43
N THR A 86 18.02 7.15 21.16
CA THR A 86 18.83 8.09 21.97
C THR A 86 18.79 9.53 21.45
N ILE A 87 18.06 9.80 20.38
CA ILE A 87 17.85 11.16 19.86
C ILE A 87 16.66 11.79 20.61
N ASP A 88 16.92 12.93 21.26
CA ASP A 88 15.88 13.70 21.93
C ASP A 88 15.15 14.64 20.96
N THR A 89 13.91 14.34 20.68
CA THR A 89 13.07 15.12 19.74
C THR A 89 12.17 16.14 20.45
N THR A 90 12.24 16.25 21.79
CA THR A 90 11.28 17.00 22.61
C THR A 90 11.12 18.47 22.20
N ASN A 91 12.20 19.12 21.81
CA ASN A 91 12.21 20.52 21.42
C ASN A 91 12.23 20.75 19.90
N TRP A 92 12.02 19.71 19.10
CA TRP A 92 12.00 19.84 17.67
C TRP A 92 10.66 20.40 17.16
N SER A 93 10.68 20.97 15.96
CA SER A 93 9.45 21.25 15.22
C SER A 93 8.67 19.96 14.97
N ILE A 94 7.36 20.06 14.78
CA ILE A 94 6.52 18.90 14.41
C ILE A 94 7.08 18.22 13.15
N GLU A 95 7.48 18.99 12.15
CA GLU A 95 8.07 18.47 10.92
C GLU A 95 9.29 17.56 11.17
N ASN A 96 10.21 17.98 12.04
CA ASN A 96 11.39 17.17 12.37
C ASN A 96 11.05 15.95 13.23
N GLN A 97 10.04 16.06 14.12
CA GLN A 97 9.54 14.92 14.89
C GLN A 97 8.87 13.88 13.98
N VAL A 98 8.16 14.34 12.93
CA VAL A 98 7.57 13.48 11.90
C VAL A 98 8.66 12.72 11.14
N ASP A 99 9.77 13.37 10.79
CA ASP A 99 10.90 12.69 10.15
C ASP A 99 11.49 11.58 11.02
N TRP A 100 11.58 11.81 12.34
CA TRP A 100 12.02 10.78 13.28
C TRP A 100 11.05 9.57 13.26
N MET A 101 9.75 9.82 13.24
CA MET A 101 8.72 8.77 13.16
C MET A 101 8.79 7.98 11.85
N VAL A 102 9.10 8.63 10.73
CA VAL A 102 9.31 7.95 9.43
C VAL A 102 10.49 6.96 9.53
N VAL A 103 11.63 7.40 10.06
CA VAL A 103 12.80 6.51 10.23
C VAL A 103 12.49 5.35 11.20
N TRP A 104 11.75 5.63 12.27
CA TRP A 104 11.31 4.63 13.24
C TRP A 104 10.41 3.57 12.58
N ALA A 105 9.45 4.01 11.78
CA ALA A 105 8.53 3.12 11.06
C ALA A 105 9.26 2.23 10.05
N GLU A 106 10.20 2.77 9.27
CA GLU A 106 11.02 1.97 8.36
C GLU A 106 11.87 0.91 9.08
N MET A 107 12.51 1.29 10.20
CA MET A 107 13.29 0.32 10.98
C MET A 107 12.40 -0.78 11.58
N ASN A 108 11.17 -0.45 11.99
CA ASN A 108 10.20 -1.45 12.42
C ASN A 108 9.76 -2.37 11.27
N GLY A 109 9.63 -1.84 10.05
CA GLY A 109 9.36 -2.64 8.85
C GLY A 109 10.46 -3.67 8.58
N TYR A 110 11.73 -3.29 8.73
CA TYR A 110 12.85 -4.23 8.64
C TYR A 110 12.78 -5.31 9.72
N ASP A 111 12.54 -4.92 10.97
CA ASP A 111 12.38 -5.86 12.10
C ASP A 111 11.26 -6.87 11.82
N PHE A 112 10.12 -6.39 11.37
CA PHE A 112 8.96 -7.21 11.04
C PHE A 112 9.23 -8.16 9.87
N ASN A 113 9.82 -7.66 8.79
CA ASN A 113 10.22 -8.49 7.65
C ASN A 113 11.22 -9.57 8.05
N HIS A 114 12.13 -9.24 8.97
CA HIS A 114 13.15 -10.19 9.44
C HIS A 114 12.55 -11.29 10.32
N ASN A 115 11.66 -10.94 11.24
CA ASN A 115 11.20 -11.87 12.28
C ASN A 115 9.87 -12.56 11.95
N ILE A 116 8.97 -11.89 11.21
CA ILE A 116 7.58 -12.33 11.01
C ILE A 116 7.29 -12.63 9.54
N LEU A 117 7.36 -11.62 8.66
CA LEU A 117 6.93 -11.77 7.27
C LEU A 117 7.87 -12.69 6.48
N LYS A 118 9.18 -12.53 6.61
CA LYS A 118 10.25 -13.35 6.00
C LYS A 118 9.99 -13.62 4.50
N PRO A 119 9.83 -12.59 3.66
CA PRO A 119 9.42 -12.80 2.28
C PRO A 119 10.38 -13.69 1.51
N TRP A 120 11.70 -13.57 1.72
CA TRP A 120 12.71 -14.43 1.09
C TRP A 120 12.65 -15.92 1.49
N VAL A 121 11.88 -16.26 2.53
CA VAL A 121 11.70 -17.66 3.03
C VAL A 121 10.36 -18.23 2.62
N ARG A 122 9.31 -17.38 2.50
CA ARG A 122 7.92 -17.81 2.39
C ARG A 122 7.29 -17.55 1.03
N ASP A 123 7.80 -16.57 0.29
CA ASP A 123 7.16 -16.03 -0.91
C ASP A 123 8.07 -16.18 -2.14
N PRO A 124 7.78 -17.10 -3.08
CA PRO A 124 8.54 -17.20 -4.32
C PRO A 124 8.56 -15.90 -5.14
N ALA A 125 7.46 -15.11 -5.12
CA ALA A 125 7.36 -13.88 -5.87
C ALA A 125 8.36 -12.80 -5.41
N PHE A 126 8.92 -12.90 -4.20
CA PHE A 126 10.02 -12.06 -3.73
C PHE A 126 11.26 -12.13 -4.65
N TYR A 127 11.46 -13.25 -5.34
CA TYR A 127 12.61 -13.47 -6.22
C TYR A 127 12.38 -13.02 -7.67
N LYS A 128 11.21 -12.47 -8.00
CA LYS A 128 11.00 -11.81 -9.30
C LYS A 128 11.94 -10.62 -9.40
N SER A 129 12.75 -10.57 -10.47
CA SER A 129 13.85 -9.62 -10.61
C SER A 129 13.77 -8.77 -11.88
N ILE A 130 12.72 -8.92 -12.70
CA ILE A 130 12.52 -8.09 -13.89
C ILE A 130 11.08 -7.58 -13.95
N TRP A 131 10.93 -6.28 -14.25
CA TRP A 131 9.65 -5.57 -14.26
C TRP A 131 9.54 -4.73 -15.53
N GLU A 132 8.40 -4.80 -16.21
CA GLU A 132 8.17 -4.10 -17.48
C GLU A 132 7.68 -2.67 -17.28
N TYR A 133 6.85 -2.44 -16.26
CA TYR A 133 6.13 -1.20 -16.05
C TYR A 133 6.32 -0.67 -14.62
N ARG A 134 6.35 0.66 -14.51
CA ARG A 134 6.33 1.36 -13.23
C ARG A 134 4.97 1.16 -12.56
N SER A 135 4.96 0.95 -11.24
CA SER A 135 3.73 1.00 -10.45
C SER A 135 3.26 2.46 -10.27
N ASP A 136 1.98 2.64 -9.99
CA ASP A 136 1.40 3.93 -9.61
C ASP A 136 1.68 4.32 -8.15
N VAL A 137 2.37 3.47 -7.40
CA VAL A 137 2.90 3.78 -6.07
C VAL A 137 4.41 4.08 -6.14
N PRO A 138 5.00 4.77 -5.15
CA PRO A 138 6.41 5.17 -5.17
C PRO A 138 7.44 4.04 -5.25
N ALA A 139 7.05 2.81 -4.93
CA ALA A 139 7.90 1.62 -4.95
C ALA A 139 7.17 0.44 -5.60
N HIS A 140 7.79 -0.74 -5.62
CA HIS A 140 7.09 -1.95 -6.04
C HIS A 140 6.00 -2.34 -5.04
N GLU A 141 4.87 -2.79 -5.56
CA GLU A 141 3.82 -3.41 -4.77
C GLU A 141 4.27 -4.80 -4.29
N GLY A 142 4.17 -5.01 -2.99
CA GLY A 142 4.67 -6.20 -2.33
C GLY A 142 6.19 -6.18 -2.08
N PRO A 143 6.68 -7.01 -1.16
CA PRO A 143 8.10 -7.13 -0.87
C PRO A 143 8.87 -7.61 -2.10
N THR A 144 9.90 -6.88 -2.47
CA THR A 144 10.80 -7.20 -3.59
C THR A 144 12.24 -7.30 -3.13
N ASN A 145 13.06 -7.98 -3.92
CA ASN A 145 14.49 -8.05 -3.68
C ASN A 145 15.20 -6.77 -4.22
N HIS A 146 16.41 -6.51 -3.77
CA HIS A 146 17.21 -5.34 -4.15
C HIS A 146 17.93 -5.49 -5.50
N GLY A 147 17.71 -6.58 -6.22
CA GLY A 147 18.32 -6.88 -7.51
C GLY A 147 17.32 -6.82 -8.66
N THR A 148 16.44 -5.81 -8.66
CA THR A 148 15.42 -5.65 -9.70
C THR A 148 15.97 -4.94 -10.94
N THR A 149 15.58 -5.43 -12.12
CA THR A 149 15.76 -4.78 -13.41
C THR A 149 14.46 -4.12 -13.81
N GLU A 150 14.42 -2.81 -13.85
CA GLU A 150 13.24 -2.00 -14.16
C GLU A 150 13.32 -1.50 -15.60
N LEU A 151 12.61 -2.16 -16.54
CA LEU A 151 12.76 -1.92 -17.98
C LEU A 151 12.36 -0.50 -18.40
N TRP A 152 11.47 0.17 -17.69
CA TRP A 152 11.08 1.56 -17.97
C TRP A 152 12.18 2.58 -17.66
N THR A 153 13.26 2.19 -16.96
CA THR A 153 14.41 3.06 -16.65
C THR A 153 15.50 3.03 -17.73
N TYR A 154 15.27 2.31 -18.83
CA TYR A 154 16.18 2.16 -19.95
C TYR A 154 15.58 2.71 -21.23
N GLU A 155 16.37 3.51 -21.97
CA GLU A 155 15.99 3.98 -23.31
C GLU A 155 16.59 3.05 -24.38
N PHE A 156 15.75 2.50 -25.22
CA PHE A 156 16.19 1.63 -26.32
C PHE A 156 16.21 2.43 -27.65
N PRO A 157 17.31 2.34 -28.45
CA PRO A 157 18.51 1.54 -28.25
C PRO A 157 19.41 2.05 -27.12
N LEU A 158 19.99 1.12 -26.34
CA LEU A 158 20.83 1.43 -25.17
C LEU A 158 22.09 2.23 -25.55
N SER A 159 22.39 3.28 -24.81
CA SER A 159 23.73 3.90 -24.80
C SER A 159 24.80 2.94 -24.24
N ALA A 160 26.07 3.25 -24.42
CA ALA A 160 27.15 2.40 -23.88
C ALA A 160 27.10 2.24 -22.36
N ASP A 161 26.78 3.30 -21.62
CA ASP A 161 26.68 3.28 -20.18
C ASP A 161 25.42 2.50 -19.71
N GLU A 162 24.28 2.71 -20.36
CA GLU A 162 23.05 1.96 -20.09
C GLU A 162 23.24 0.47 -20.39
N ARG A 163 23.94 0.14 -21.47
CA ARG A 163 24.25 -1.26 -21.79
C ARG A 163 25.07 -1.94 -20.68
N MET A 164 26.08 -1.27 -20.13
CA MET A 164 26.86 -1.82 -19.01
C MET A 164 26.00 -2.01 -17.75
N ARG A 165 25.16 -1.03 -17.44
CA ARG A 165 24.21 -1.12 -16.31
C ARG A 165 23.24 -2.28 -16.53
N PHE A 166 22.61 -2.36 -17.71
CA PHE A 166 21.65 -3.38 -18.07
C PHE A 166 22.21 -4.80 -17.97
N ILE A 167 23.44 -5.02 -18.46
CA ILE A 167 24.16 -6.28 -18.31
C ILE A 167 24.37 -6.63 -16.83
N THR A 168 24.74 -5.64 -16.01
CA THR A 168 24.96 -5.83 -14.58
C THR A 168 23.66 -6.22 -13.88
N ASP A 169 22.55 -5.57 -14.20
CA ASP A 169 21.25 -5.83 -13.60
C ASP A 169 20.70 -7.20 -14.03
N LEU A 170 20.80 -7.57 -15.31
CA LEU A 170 20.36 -8.89 -15.78
C LEU A 170 21.17 -10.05 -15.17
N LYS A 171 22.46 -9.86 -14.89
CA LYS A 171 23.31 -10.89 -14.27
C LYS A 171 22.89 -11.27 -12.85
N VAL A 172 22.06 -10.47 -12.19
CA VAL A 172 21.54 -10.74 -10.86
C VAL A 172 20.55 -11.91 -10.84
N ILE A 173 19.80 -12.13 -11.92
CA ILE A 173 18.65 -13.05 -11.98
C ILE A 173 19.06 -14.50 -11.68
N SER A 174 20.07 -15.03 -12.37
CA SER A 174 20.48 -16.44 -12.22
C SER A 174 21.01 -16.76 -10.82
N PRO A 175 21.87 -15.95 -10.17
CA PRO A 175 22.28 -16.18 -8.80
C PRO A 175 21.13 -16.07 -7.78
N LEU A 176 20.18 -15.14 -7.98
CA LEU A 176 19.01 -15.02 -7.09
C LEU A 176 18.09 -16.24 -7.22
N ASN A 177 17.82 -16.74 -8.42
CA ASN A 177 17.03 -17.96 -8.61
C ASN A 177 17.67 -19.17 -7.90
N LYS A 178 19.00 -19.26 -7.87
CA LYS A 178 19.73 -20.31 -7.13
C LYS A 178 19.64 -20.11 -5.61
N GLN A 179 19.66 -18.85 -5.13
CA GLN A 179 19.41 -18.56 -3.72
C GLN A 179 17.96 -18.90 -3.32
N ALA A 180 16.98 -18.63 -4.18
CA ALA A 180 15.57 -18.95 -3.94
C ALA A 180 15.38 -20.42 -3.58
N GLN A 181 15.98 -21.34 -4.33
CA GLN A 181 15.90 -22.80 -4.06
C GLN A 181 16.48 -23.19 -2.69
N GLN A 182 17.39 -22.40 -2.13
CA GLN A 182 18.00 -22.64 -0.83
C GLN A 182 17.23 -21.97 0.32
N ASN A 183 16.70 -20.79 0.06
CA ASN A 183 16.10 -19.94 1.09
C ASN A 183 14.60 -20.22 1.29
N LEU A 184 13.88 -20.63 0.24
CA LEU A 184 12.43 -20.87 0.26
C LEU A 184 12.10 -22.19 1.00
N THR A 185 12.22 -22.16 2.32
CA THR A 185 11.95 -23.29 3.22
C THR A 185 10.59 -23.17 3.94
N GLY A 186 9.87 -22.06 3.74
CA GLY A 186 8.59 -21.81 4.36
C GLY A 186 7.47 -22.75 3.87
N ASN A 187 6.39 -22.81 4.64
CA ASN A 187 5.22 -23.64 4.36
C ASN A 187 3.95 -22.80 4.16
N ALA A 188 4.04 -21.65 3.47
CA ALA A 188 2.90 -20.78 3.17
C ALA A 188 2.29 -21.18 1.82
N LYS A 189 1.20 -21.96 1.85
CA LYS A 189 0.60 -22.59 0.67
C LYS A 189 0.21 -21.58 -0.41
N ASP A 190 -0.60 -20.57 -0.05
CA ASP A 190 -1.17 -19.66 -1.04
C ASP A 190 -0.10 -18.74 -1.63
N LEU A 191 0.84 -18.24 -0.81
CA LEU A 191 2.01 -17.48 -1.29
C LEU A 191 2.87 -18.33 -2.23
N TRP A 192 3.09 -19.60 -1.90
CA TRP A 192 3.92 -20.49 -2.72
C TRP A 192 3.29 -20.76 -4.07
N VAL A 193 2.05 -21.25 -4.06
CA VAL A 193 1.34 -21.67 -5.30
C VAL A 193 1.14 -20.48 -6.24
N THR A 194 0.76 -19.33 -5.69
CA THR A 194 0.51 -18.15 -6.51
C THR A 194 1.81 -17.48 -6.96
N GLY A 195 2.85 -17.49 -6.12
CA GLY A 195 4.16 -16.94 -6.47
C GLY A 195 4.85 -17.66 -7.64
N ILE A 196 4.49 -18.93 -7.93
CA ILE A 196 4.94 -19.61 -9.16
C ILE A 196 4.58 -18.82 -10.40
N ARG A 197 3.39 -18.21 -10.45
CA ARG A 197 2.91 -17.39 -11.55
C ARG A 197 3.82 -16.17 -11.81
N ASP A 198 4.28 -15.52 -10.74
CA ASP A 198 5.17 -14.35 -10.87
C ASP A 198 6.53 -14.75 -11.45
N ILE A 199 7.07 -15.90 -11.04
CA ILE A 199 8.32 -16.42 -11.60
C ILE A 199 8.11 -16.93 -13.05
N GLN A 200 6.96 -17.49 -13.39
CA GLN A 200 6.63 -17.83 -14.79
C GLN A 200 6.54 -16.56 -15.65
N ASN A 201 5.93 -15.50 -15.15
CA ASN A 201 5.88 -14.22 -15.85
C ASN A 201 7.28 -13.65 -16.12
N GLN A 202 8.22 -13.79 -15.18
CA GLN A 202 9.62 -13.40 -15.38
C GLN A 202 10.22 -14.06 -16.63
N SER A 203 9.95 -15.36 -16.87
CA SER A 203 10.42 -16.06 -18.07
C SER A 203 9.79 -15.50 -19.35
N VAL A 204 8.52 -15.13 -19.30
CA VAL A 204 7.81 -14.49 -20.43
C VAL A 204 8.42 -13.12 -20.74
N VAL A 205 8.61 -12.28 -19.73
CA VAL A 205 9.22 -10.95 -19.89
C VAL A 205 10.61 -11.04 -20.49
N LEU A 206 11.46 -11.95 -19.99
CA LEU A 206 12.80 -12.19 -20.54
C LEU A 206 12.77 -12.67 -21.99
N THR A 207 11.81 -13.53 -22.34
CA THR A 207 11.64 -14.02 -23.72
C THR A 207 11.24 -12.87 -24.65
N ASN A 208 10.26 -12.06 -24.25
CA ASN A 208 9.83 -10.89 -25.02
C ASN A 208 10.97 -9.86 -25.17
N LEU A 209 11.74 -9.63 -24.11
CA LEU A 209 12.89 -8.74 -24.14
C LEU A 209 13.96 -9.19 -25.15
N LYS A 210 14.25 -10.49 -25.19
CA LYS A 210 15.20 -11.08 -26.13
C LYS A 210 14.83 -10.85 -27.61
N GLU A 211 13.52 -10.84 -27.89
CA GLU A 211 13.01 -10.67 -29.27
C GLU A 211 12.95 -9.20 -29.72
N LYS A 212 13.22 -8.22 -28.83
CA LYS A 212 13.27 -6.81 -29.23
C LYS A 212 14.34 -6.57 -30.27
N PRO A 213 14.06 -5.80 -31.35
CA PRO A 213 15.03 -5.51 -32.42
C PRO A 213 16.36 -4.93 -31.91
N GLU A 214 16.28 -4.12 -30.83
CA GLU A 214 17.43 -3.44 -30.23
C GLU A 214 18.30 -4.35 -29.36
N ILE A 215 17.82 -5.55 -29.01
CA ILE A 215 18.48 -6.52 -28.12
C ILE A 215 18.96 -7.76 -28.88
N ARG A 216 18.14 -8.30 -29.76
CA ARG A 216 18.35 -9.62 -30.41
C ARG A 216 19.70 -9.77 -31.16
N ASP A 217 20.30 -8.64 -31.58
CA ASP A 217 21.55 -8.63 -32.30
C ASP A 217 22.78 -8.43 -31.40
N ASP A 218 22.57 -8.20 -30.07
CA ASP A 218 23.64 -8.14 -29.07
C ASP A 218 23.88 -9.52 -28.43
N ALA A 219 24.88 -10.23 -28.97
CA ALA A 219 25.17 -11.61 -28.56
C ALA A 219 25.49 -11.77 -27.05
N GLU A 220 26.09 -10.76 -26.42
CA GLU A 220 26.38 -10.80 -24.96
C GLU A 220 25.10 -10.68 -24.14
N ILE A 221 24.24 -9.70 -24.43
CA ILE A 221 22.96 -9.53 -23.73
C ILE A 221 22.08 -10.75 -23.94
N VAL A 222 21.96 -11.24 -25.18
CA VAL A 222 21.18 -12.43 -25.51
C VAL A 222 21.65 -13.65 -24.72
N SER A 223 22.97 -13.86 -24.61
CA SER A 223 23.52 -14.97 -23.80
C SER A 223 23.16 -14.88 -22.32
N ILE A 224 23.16 -13.66 -21.74
CA ILE A 224 22.78 -13.43 -20.33
C ILE A 224 21.27 -13.68 -20.15
N ILE A 225 20.45 -13.20 -21.08
CA ILE A 225 18.99 -13.44 -21.05
C ILE A 225 18.69 -14.94 -21.16
N ASP A 226 19.38 -15.68 -22.05
CA ASP A 226 19.19 -17.12 -22.17
C ASP A 226 19.54 -17.87 -20.86
N GLU A 227 20.64 -17.49 -20.21
CA GLU A 227 20.98 -18.03 -18.89
C GLU A 227 19.91 -17.71 -17.84
N ALA A 228 19.39 -16.48 -17.83
CA ALA A 228 18.32 -16.05 -16.95
C ALA A 228 17.02 -16.84 -17.20
N ILE A 229 16.62 -17.05 -18.47
CA ILE A 229 15.45 -17.86 -18.84
C ILE A 229 15.62 -19.30 -18.34
N VAL A 230 16.77 -19.93 -18.60
CA VAL A 230 17.03 -21.30 -18.13
C VAL A 230 16.92 -21.39 -16.62
N SER A 231 17.59 -20.51 -15.88
CA SER A 231 17.57 -20.53 -14.41
C SER A 231 16.18 -20.22 -13.85
N THR A 232 15.40 -19.38 -14.52
CA THR A 232 14.01 -19.06 -14.12
C THR A 232 13.10 -20.28 -14.34
N ASN A 233 13.22 -20.96 -15.47
CA ASN A 233 12.44 -22.17 -15.76
C ASN A 233 12.81 -23.34 -14.81
N ASP A 234 14.08 -23.47 -14.43
CA ASP A 234 14.54 -24.44 -13.42
C ASP A 234 13.93 -24.12 -12.05
N LEU A 235 13.86 -22.83 -11.68
CA LEU A 235 13.19 -22.40 -10.44
C LEU A 235 11.69 -22.71 -10.49
N VAL A 236 11.00 -22.37 -11.60
CA VAL A 236 9.56 -22.67 -11.77
C VAL A 236 9.30 -24.16 -11.61
N LYS A 237 10.10 -25.00 -12.27
CA LYS A 237 9.95 -26.45 -12.16
C LYS A 237 10.12 -26.93 -10.72
N TRP A 238 11.18 -26.47 -10.04
CA TRP A 238 11.42 -26.84 -8.65
C TRP A 238 10.27 -26.39 -7.73
N LEU A 239 9.76 -25.16 -7.90
CA LEU A 239 8.62 -24.64 -7.16
C LEU A 239 7.35 -25.50 -7.37
N GLN A 240 7.11 -25.96 -8.60
CA GLN A 240 5.97 -26.84 -8.94
C GLN A 240 6.14 -28.21 -8.27
N ASP A 241 7.33 -28.80 -8.34
CA ASP A 241 7.63 -30.11 -7.76
C ASP A 241 7.43 -30.10 -6.21
N GLU A 242 7.78 -28.97 -5.54
CA GLU A 242 7.66 -28.79 -4.10
C GLU A 242 6.24 -28.36 -3.64
N SER A 243 5.38 -27.89 -4.55
CA SER A 243 4.10 -27.24 -4.20
C SER A 243 3.16 -28.13 -3.40
N SER A 244 3.14 -29.44 -3.65
CA SER A 244 2.29 -30.39 -2.94
C SER A 244 2.66 -30.55 -1.45
N SER A 245 3.88 -30.19 -1.06
CA SER A 245 4.36 -30.19 0.31
C SER A 245 3.91 -28.97 1.13
N LYS A 246 3.42 -27.91 0.45
CA LYS A 246 3.05 -26.63 1.06
C LYS A 246 1.59 -26.67 1.48
N THR A 247 1.36 -26.75 2.78
CA THR A 247 0.03 -26.93 3.36
C THR A 247 -0.30 -25.94 4.48
N GLY A 248 0.68 -25.13 4.88
CA GLY A 248 0.56 -24.21 6.01
C GLY A 248 -0.14 -22.90 5.65
N PRO A 249 -0.49 -22.11 6.68
CA PRO A 249 -1.16 -20.84 6.52
C PRO A 249 -0.25 -19.81 5.85
N SER A 250 -0.85 -18.90 5.07
CA SER A 250 -0.12 -17.82 4.39
C SER A 250 -0.25 -16.47 5.09
N GLY A 251 -1.30 -16.26 5.89
CA GLY A 251 -1.47 -15.07 6.71
C GLY A 251 -0.47 -15.00 7.87
N ILE A 252 -0.39 -13.84 8.49
CA ILE A 252 0.54 -13.54 9.61
C ILE A 252 -0.14 -13.57 10.99
N GLY A 253 -1.47 -13.75 11.05
CA GLY A 253 -2.26 -13.70 12.26
C GLY A 253 -2.66 -12.28 12.67
N LYS A 254 -3.77 -12.15 13.42
CA LYS A 254 -4.39 -10.87 13.80
C LYS A 254 -3.46 -9.96 14.61
N ASP A 255 -2.75 -10.53 15.59
CA ASP A 255 -1.87 -9.76 16.48
C ASP A 255 -0.68 -9.16 15.71
N ASN A 256 -0.03 -9.97 14.87
CA ASN A 256 1.06 -9.52 14.02
C ASN A 256 0.58 -8.48 13.00
N TYR A 257 -0.62 -8.67 12.44
CA TYR A 257 -1.22 -7.70 11.52
C TYR A 257 -1.46 -6.37 12.23
N THR A 258 -2.09 -6.37 13.40
CA THR A 258 -2.33 -5.16 14.20
C THR A 258 -1.02 -4.45 14.55
N TRP A 259 -0.02 -5.20 15.00
CA TRP A 259 1.28 -4.64 15.31
C TRP A 259 1.92 -3.98 14.08
N TYR A 260 1.87 -4.64 12.93
CA TYR A 260 2.43 -4.12 11.68
C TYR A 260 1.73 -2.82 11.25
N MET A 261 0.40 -2.79 11.29
CA MET A 261 -0.36 -1.59 10.95
C MET A 261 -0.01 -0.41 11.86
N GLN A 262 0.06 -0.64 13.16
CA GLN A 262 0.36 0.41 14.12
C GLN A 262 1.82 0.86 14.11
N ASN A 263 2.77 -0.05 13.99
CA ASN A 263 4.19 0.25 14.17
C ASN A 263 4.98 0.46 12.87
N VAL A 264 4.45 0.04 11.73
CA VAL A 264 5.08 0.20 10.41
C VAL A 264 4.29 1.18 9.55
N HIS A 265 3.00 0.92 9.32
CA HIS A 265 2.15 1.80 8.50
C HIS A 265 1.60 3.02 9.25
N LEU A 266 1.76 3.06 10.58
CA LEU A 266 1.24 4.11 11.47
C LEU A 266 -0.28 4.33 11.30
N VAL A 267 -1.00 3.24 11.10
CA VAL A 267 -2.46 3.19 11.09
C VAL A 267 -2.95 2.83 12.49
N PRO A 268 -3.66 3.72 13.21
CA PRO A 268 -4.00 3.56 14.63
C PRO A 268 -5.19 2.62 14.85
N LEU A 269 -5.31 1.58 14.05
CA LEU A 269 -6.43 0.65 14.07
C LEU A 269 -5.94 -0.77 14.37
N THR A 270 -6.77 -1.53 15.07
CA THR A 270 -6.58 -2.97 15.21
C THR A 270 -7.19 -3.71 14.02
N TRP A 271 -6.88 -5.00 13.86
CA TRP A 271 -7.53 -5.85 12.87
C TRP A 271 -9.07 -5.82 12.98
N ASP A 272 -9.61 -5.85 14.22
CA ASP A 272 -11.05 -5.80 14.46
C ASP A 272 -11.66 -4.44 14.11
N ASP A 273 -10.95 -3.33 14.36
CA ASP A 273 -11.39 -1.99 13.96
C ASP A 273 -11.47 -1.87 12.43
N GLU A 274 -10.47 -2.37 11.70
CA GLU A 274 -10.49 -2.37 10.25
C GLU A 274 -11.65 -3.20 9.69
N VAL A 275 -11.91 -4.39 10.25
CA VAL A 275 -13.10 -5.21 9.87
C VAL A 275 -14.38 -4.43 10.06
N MET A 276 -14.54 -3.71 11.19
CA MET A 276 -15.72 -2.91 11.46
C MET A 276 -15.88 -1.76 10.46
N ILE A 277 -14.81 -1.03 10.18
CA ILE A 277 -14.80 0.10 9.24
C ILE A 277 -15.13 -0.40 7.82
N LEU A 278 -14.49 -1.46 7.35
CA LEU A 278 -14.69 -1.99 6.01
C LEU A 278 -16.13 -2.55 5.83
N LYS A 279 -16.68 -3.24 6.83
CA LYS A 279 -18.09 -3.69 6.80
C LYS A 279 -19.06 -2.51 6.74
N ARG A 280 -18.81 -1.48 7.52
CA ARG A 280 -19.62 -0.25 7.50
C ARG A 280 -19.56 0.42 6.14
N GLU A 281 -18.37 0.54 5.57
CA GLU A 281 -18.15 1.19 4.29
C GLU A 281 -18.75 0.39 3.12
N LEU A 282 -18.64 -0.94 3.15
CA LEU A 282 -19.29 -1.83 2.20
C LEU A 282 -20.82 -1.66 2.22
N ALA A 283 -21.43 -1.66 3.41
CA ALA A 283 -22.86 -1.46 3.57
C ALA A 283 -23.31 -0.07 3.09
N ARG A 284 -22.49 0.97 3.38
CA ARG A 284 -22.73 2.35 2.94
C ARG A 284 -22.68 2.45 1.41
N ALA A 285 -21.65 1.89 0.78
CA ALA A 285 -21.48 1.92 -0.67
C ALA A 285 -22.64 1.23 -1.38
N TRP A 286 -23.07 0.03 -0.93
CA TRP A 286 -24.22 -0.67 -1.48
C TRP A 286 -25.52 0.12 -1.34
N SER A 287 -25.81 0.68 -0.17
CA SER A 287 -27.02 1.47 0.05
C SER A 287 -27.02 2.76 -0.77
N SER A 288 -25.89 3.46 -0.84
CA SER A 288 -25.73 4.67 -1.64
C SER A 288 -25.89 4.39 -3.13
N LEU A 289 -25.30 3.28 -3.63
CA LEU A 289 -25.51 2.84 -5.01
C LEU A 289 -27.00 2.66 -5.32
N LYS A 290 -27.75 1.95 -4.45
CA LYS A 290 -29.20 1.74 -4.68
C LYS A 290 -30.02 3.01 -4.63
N LEU A 291 -29.61 3.99 -3.82
CA LEU A 291 -30.25 5.30 -3.79
C LEU A 291 -29.94 6.12 -5.05
N GLU A 292 -28.71 6.08 -5.57
CA GLU A 292 -28.36 6.75 -6.83
C GLU A 292 -29.06 6.07 -8.02
N GLU A 293 -29.08 4.74 -8.10
CA GLU A 293 -29.85 4.00 -9.11
C GLU A 293 -31.36 4.40 -9.09
N HIS A 294 -31.93 4.53 -7.88
CA HIS A 294 -33.33 5.00 -7.74
C HIS A 294 -33.49 6.46 -8.19
N ARG A 295 -32.56 7.34 -7.82
CA ARG A 295 -32.56 8.76 -8.23
C ARG A 295 -32.49 8.90 -9.74
N ASN A 296 -31.63 8.10 -10.36
CA ASN A 296 -31.33 8.15 -11.79
C ASN A 296 -32.26 7.28 -12.64
N ARG A 297 -33.29 6.59 -12.06
CA ARG A 297 -34.12 5.61 -12.73
C ARG A 297 -34.81 6.07 -14.01
N ASN A 298 -35.00 7.37 -14.18
CA ASN A 298 -35.62 7.97 -15.37
C ASN A 298 -34.58 8.59 -16.34
N LEU A 299 -33.29 8.54 -16.02
CA LEU A 299 -32.22 8.98 -16.90
C LEU A 299 -31.80 7.83 -17.82
N PRO A 300 -31.29 8.15 -19.03
CA PRO A 300 -30.70 7.12 -19.90
C PRO A 300 -29.59 6.35 -19.18
N GLU A 301 -29.44 5.07 -19.53
CA GLU A 301 -28.31 4.27 -19.05
C GLU A 301 -27.00 4.78 -19.66
N LEU A 302 -25.88 4.64 -18.92
CA LEU A 302 -24.56 4.84 -19.48
C LEU A 302 -24.30 3.82 -20.58
N VAL A 303 -23.68 4.27 -21.66
CA VAL A 303 -23.34 3.43 -22.80
C VAL A 303 -21.82 3.28 -22.85
N ALA A 304 -21.34 2.06 -22.75
CA ALA A 304 -19.91 1.79 -22.82
C ALA A 304 -19.36 2.05 -24.23
N ALA A 305 -18.15 2.59 -24.30
CA ALA A 305 -17.42 2.72 -25.57
C ALA A 305 -17.30 1.36 -26.27
N ASN A 306 -17.62 1.33 -27.56
CA ASN A 306 -17.72 0.11 -28.38
C ASN A 306 -16.75 0.06 -29.56
N SER A 307 -15.89 1.07 -29.69
CA SER A 307 -14.80 1.09 -30.68
C SER A 307 -13.58 1.84 -30.10
N PRO A 308 -12.37 1.62 -30.68
CA PRO A 308 -11.18 2.38 -30.31
C PRO A 308 -11.38 3.88 -30.38
N GLU A 309 -11.95 4.39 -31.47
CA GLU A 309 -12.14 5.82 -31.70
C GLU A 309 -13.10 6.44 -30.68
N ALA A 310 -14.16 5.70 -30.31
CA ALA A 310 -15.11 6.15 -29.30
C ALA A 310 -14.49 6.18 -27.90
N TYR A 311 -13.62 5.19 -27.60
CA TYR A 311 -12.89 5.13 -26.34
C TYR A 311 -11.86 6.27 -26.24
N ASP A 312 -11.00 6.42 -27.26
CA ASP A 312 -9.93 7.43 -27.27
C ASP A 312 -10.51 8.85 -27.10
N LYS A 313 -11.62 9.15 -27.79
CA LYS A 313 -12.32 10.41 -27.62
C LYS A 313 -12.84 10.60 -26.18
N MET A 314 -13.49 9.58 -25.62
CA MET A 314 -14.03 9.63 -24.27
C MET A 314 -12.91 9.78 -23.22
N ALA A 315 -11.79 9.09 -23.38
CA ALA A 315 -10.63 9.15 -22.51
C ALA A 315 -9.98 10.56 -22.53
N ASP A 316 -9.81 11.15 -23.73
CA ASP A 316 -9.29 12.50 -23.88
C ASP A 316 -10.20 13.56 -23.23
N GLU A 317 -11.52 13.48 -23.50
CA GLU A 317 -12.51 14.38 -22.90
C GLU A 317 -12.57 14.23 -21.37
N ALA A 318 -12.46 13.01 -20.83
CA ALA A 318 -12.45 12.74 -19.41
C ALA A 318 -11.19 13.28 -18.72
N ALA A 319 -10.02 13.10 -19.31
CA ALA A 319 -8.77 13.66 -18.79
C ALA A 319 -8.82 15.18 -18.74
N LYS A 320 -9.26 15.81 -19.84
CA LYS A 320 -9.44 17.27 -19.87
C LYS A 320 -10.45 17.74 -18.83
N SER A 321 -11.61 17.06 -18.72
CA SER A 321 -12.66 17.41 -17.75
C SER A 321 -12.15 17.36 -16.31
N LEU A 322 -11.33 16.34 -15.96
CA LEU A 322 -10.76 16.24 -14.62
C LEU A 322 -9.78 17.39 -14.33
N ILE A 323 -8.86 17.69 -15.23
CA ILE A 323 -7.89 18.79 -15.04
C ILE A 323 -8.60 20.14 -14.94
N ASP A 324 -9.56 20.42 -15.85
CA ASP A 324 -10.38 21.62 -15.83
C ASP A 324 -11.16 21.75 -14.51
N PHE A 325 -11.72 20.65 -14.00
CA PHE A 325 -12.44 20.62 -12.73
C PHE A 325 -11.53 20.95 -11.53
N LEU A 326 -10.34 20.35 -11.46
CA LEU A 326 -9.38 20.61 -10.38
C LEU A 326 -9.00 22.09 -10.29
N ASP A 327 -8.84 22.75 -11.44
CA ASP A 327 -8.49 24.17 -11.53
C ASP A 327 -9.70 25.08 -11.26
N GLN A 328 -10.81 24.87 -11.98
CA GLN A 328 -11.99 25.75 -11.93
C GLN A 328 -12.76 25.70 -10.61
N GLN A 329 -12.71 24.56 -9.90
CA GLN A 329 -13.35 24.40 -8.60
C GLN A 329 -12.40 24.64 -7.42
N ASP A 330 -11.20 25.17 -7.69
CA ASP A 330 -10.18 25.43 -6.65
C ASP A 330 -9.96 24.22 -5.71
N ILE A 331 -9.85 23.00 -6.31
CA ILE A 331 -9.66 21.76 -5.54
C ILE A 331 -8.21 21.62 -5.06
N VAL A 332 -7.26 21.88 -5.95
CA VAL A 332 -5.81 21.79 -5.71
C VAL A 332 -5.09 22.70 -6.69
N THR A 333 -3.88 23.14 -6.36
CA THR A 333 -3.04 23.87 -7.32
C THR A 333 -2.62 22.94 -8.45
N VAL A 334 -3.24 23.12 -9.63
CA VAL A 334 -2.89 22.34 -10.82
C VAL A 334 -1.49 22.73 -11.28
N LYS A 335 -0.61 21.73 -11.36
CA LYS A 335 0.79 21.88 -11.77
C LYS A 335 0.94 21.62 -13.26
N PRO A 336 1.94 22.23 -13.94
CA PRO A 336 2.14 22.06 -15.38
C PRO A 336 2.33 20.59 -15.83
N TYR A 337 2.79 19.73 -14.95
CA TYR A 337 3.02 18.31 -15.23
C TYR A 337 1.79 17.41 -15.01
N PHE A 338 0.67 17.91 -14.46
CA PHE A 338 -0.49 17.06 -14.15
C PHE A 338 -1.12 16.46 -15.39
N ASP A 339 -1.34 17.27 -16.43
CA ASP A 339 -1.96 16.78 -17.68
C ASP A 339 -1.10 15.68 -18.34
N THR A 340 0.23 15.88 -18.41
CA THR A 340 1.15 14.87 -18.94
C THR A 340 1.15 13.62 -18.09
N ALA A 341 1.27 13.75 -16.77
CA ALA A 341 1.29 12.62 -15.85
C ALA A 341 0.02 11.76 -15.93
N LEU A 342 -1.15 12.39 -16.14
CA LEU A 342 -2.40 11.65 -16.36
C LEU A 342 -2.44 10.98 -17.73
N ARG A 343 -2.07 11.70 -18.79
CA ARG A 343 -2.21 11.24 -20.18
C ARG A 343 -1.28 10.08 -20.53
N GLU A 344 -0.14 9.97 -19.89
CA GLU A 344 0.78 8.84 -20.05
C GLU A 344 0.19 7.50 -19.56
N HIS A 345 -0.91 7.56 -18.79
CA HIS A 345 -1.54 6.38 -18.17
C HIS A 345 -3.01 6.16 -18.57
N LEU A 346 -3.50 6.90 -19.58
CA LEU A 346 -4.82 6.62 -20.16
C LEU A 346 -4.83 5.21 -20.73
N GLY A 347 -5.90 4.45 -20.45
CA GLY A 347 -6.09 3.11 -20.97
C GLY A 347 -6.27 3.10 -22.50
N ALA A 348 -6.47 1.92 -23.04
CA ALA A 348 -6.82 1.70 -24.43
C ALA A 348 -8.14 0.93 -24.54
N TYR A 349 -8.80 0.99 -25.71
CA TYR A 349 -9.99 0.21 -25.94
C TYR A 349 -9.76 -1.29 -25.75
N VAL A 350 -10.61 -1.91 -24.96
CA VAL A 350 -10.63 -3.36 -24.73
C VAL A 350 -11.98 -3.92 -25.17
N PRO A 351 -12.04 -4.99 -25.98
CA PRO A 351 -13.28 -5.67 -26.33
C PRO A 351 -14.02 -6.16 -25.07
N THR A 352 -15.35 -6.12 -25.11
CA THR A 352 -16.22 -6.35 -23.93
C THR A 352 -15.92 -7.66 -23.20
N GLU A 353 -15.63 -8.73 -23.93
CA GLU A 353 -15.33 -10.06 -23.40
C GLU A 353 -13.96 -10.16 -22.68
N LYS A 354 -13.10 -9.16 -22.84
CA LYS A 354 -11.76 -9.10 -22.22
C LYS A 354 -11.67 -8.04 -21.11
N ARG A 355 -12.76 -7.32 -20.84
CA ARG A 355 -12.74 -6.23 -19.85
C ARG A 355 -12.72 -6.79 -18.45
N ASN A 356 -11.75 -6.34 -17.67
CA ASN A 356 -11.67 -6.55 -16.24
C ASN A 356 -12.51 -5.52 -15.47
N PHE A 357 -12.57 -5.65 -14.15
CA PHE A 357 -13.39 -4.79 -13.30
C PHE A 357 -13.17 -3.30 -13.59
N PHE A 358 -11.91 -2.85 -13.57
CA PHE A 358 -11.56 -1.45 -13.79
C PHE A 358 -11.87 -1.01 -15.22
N VAL A 359 -11.50 -1.83 -16.19
CA VAL A 359 -11.76 -1.59 -17.61
C VAL A 359 -13.26 -1.54 -17.93
N ILE A 360 -14.11 -2.31 -17.22
CA ILE A 360 -15.57 -2.19 -17.37
C ILE A 360 -16.02 -0.77 -16.99
N GLY A 361 -15.63 -0.31 -15.79
CA GLY A 361 -15.98 1.03 -15.31
C GLY A 361 -15.48 2.14 -16.24
N GLU A 362 -14.22 2.05 -16.64
CA GLU A 362 -13.54 3.00 -17.51
C GLU A 362 -14.20 3.14 -18.89
N HIS A 363 -14.75 2.05 -19.44
CA HIS A 363 -15.46 2.11 -20.72
C HIS A 363 -16.85 2.74 -20.63
N TYR A 364 -17.45 2.85 -19.44
CA TYR A 364 -18.68 3.61 -19.23
C TYR A 364 -18.40 5.09 -18.99
N ASP A 365 -17.48 5.41 -18.12
CA ASP A 365 -16.95 6.75 -17.85
C ASP A 365 -15.59 6.62 -17.17
N PRO A 366 -14.49 7.11 -17.78
CA PRO A 366 -13.15 6.96 -17.21
C PRO A 366 -12.90 7.81 -15.97
N ARG A 367 -13.65 8.91 -15.78
CA ARG A 367 -13.38 9.92 -14.74
C ARG A 367 -13.27 9.37 -13.32
N PRO A 368 -14.07 8.38 -12.87
CA PRO A 368 -13.87 7.77 -11.55
C PRO A 368 -12.49 7.11 -11.38
N LEU A 369 -12.02 6.36 -12.38
CA LEU A 369 -10.68 5.77 -12.36
C LEU A 369 -9.59 6.84 -12.51
N TYR A 370 -9.80 7.84 -13.37
CA TYR A 370 -8.84 8.94 -13.54
C TYR A 370 -8.72 9.82 -12.29
N SER A 371 -9.77 9.94 -11.47
CA SER A 371 -9.67 10.55 -10.14
C SER A 371 -8.72 9.76 -9.24
N HIS A 372 -8.78 8.43 -9.29
CA HIS A 372 -7.84 7.54 -8.59
C HIS A 372 -6.41 7.73 -9.06
N PHE A 373 -6.20 8.08 -10.31
CA PHE A 373 -4.88 8.40 -10.87
C PHE A 373 -4.23 9.66 -10.27
N TYR A 374 -4.77 10.18 -9.17
CA TYR A 374 -4.08 11.14 -8.30
C TYR A 374 -2.68 10.66 -7.88
N HIS A 375 -2.46 9.35 -7.85
CA HIS A 375 -1.15 8.73 -7.70
C HIS A 375 -0.10 9.30 -8.65
N TRP A 376 -0.43 9.41 -9.94
CA TRP A 376 0.50 9.89 -10.97
C TRP A 376 0.88 11.36 -10.77
N PHE A 377 -0.05 12.17 -10.23
CA PHE A 377 0.28 13.55 -9.85
C PHE A 377 1.26 13.60 -8.68
N GLU A 378 1.14 12.68 -7.74
CA GLU A 378 2.07 12.58 -6.61
C GLU A 378 3.45 12.08 -7.03
N LEU A 379 3.53 11.06 -7.89
CA LEU A 379 4.80 10.58 -8.44
C LEU A 379 5.49 11.67 -9.26
N ALA A 380 4.76 12.34 -10.15
CA ALA A 380 5.30 13.46 -10.92
C ALA A 380 5.78 14.62 -10.02
N ARG A 381 5.10 14.87 -8.88
CA ARG A 381 5.56 15.85 -7.88
C ARG A 381 6.85 15.38 -7.21
N MET A 382 6.95 14.12 -6.81
CA MET A 382 8.16 13.58 -6.20
C MET A 382 9.36 13.69 -7.15
N ASP A 383 9.16 13.49 -8.44
CA ASP A 383 10.19 13.56 -9.46
C ASP A 383 10.61 15.02 -9.79
N THR A 384 9.64 15.97 -9.81
CA THR A 384 9.88 17.37 -10.25
C THR A 384 10.07 18.37 -9.12
N GLU A 385 9.38 18.17 -7.98
CA GLU A 385 9.39 19.03 -6.81
C GLU A 385 9.67 18.20 -5.54
N PRO A 386 10.82 17.49 -5.43
CA PRO A 386 11.09 16.59 -4.31
C PRO A 386 11.04 17.34 -2.97
N HIS A 387 10.59 16.66 -1.93
CA HIS A 387 10.49 17.25 -0.59
C HIS A 387 11.86 17.73 -0.09
N LYS A 388 11.88 18.85 0.64
CA LYS A 388 13.12 19.46 1.17
C LYS A 388 13.85 18.61 2.22
N SER A 389 13.12 17.76 2.97
CA SER A 389 13.72 16.81 3.91
C SER A 389 14.39 15.67 3.16
N GLU A 390 15.67 15.39 3.48
CA GLU A 390 16.41 14.25 2.94
C GLU A 390 15.73 12.90 3.25
N ILE A 391 14.96 12.84 4.35
CA ILE A 391 14.25 11.63 4.79
C ILE A 391 13.02 11.37 3.92
N ARG A 392 12.33 12.43 3.44
CA ARG A 392 11.09 12.32 2.64
C ARG A 392 11.31 12.51 1.14
N LYS A 393 12.52 12.76 0.71
CA LYS A 393 12.86 13.16 -0.66
C LYS A 393 12.59 12.08 -1.70
N GLY A 394 12.70 10.82 -1.31
CA GLY A 394 12.49 9.66 -2.18
C GLY A 394 11.47 8.66 -1.60
N PRO A 395 11.29 7.53 -2.27
CA PRO A 395 10.40 6.48 -1.80
C PRO A 395 10.77 6.00 -0.39
N LEU A 396 9.75 5.84 0.46
CA LEU A 396 9.90 5.28 1.79
C LEU A 396 9.93 3.75 1.71
N LEU A 397 10.71 3.12 2.57
CA LEU A 397 10.83 1.66 2.61
C LEU A 397 9.57 1.01 3.24
N TYR A 398 9.38 -0.27 2.94
CA TYR A 398 8.29 -1.11 3.48
C TYR A 398 6.89 -0.57 3.16
N ASN A 399 6.77 0.27 2.13
CA ASN A 399 5.52 0.86 1.65
C ASN A 399 4.71 1.52 2.76
N ILE A 400 5.38 2.12 3.76
CA ILE A 400 4.72 2.77 4.90
C ILE A 400 3.78 3.91 4.48
N PHE A 401 3.89 4.37 3.25
CA PHE A 401 3.05 5.40 2.62
C PHE A 401 1.66 4.92 2.18
N ASP A 402 1.35 3.62 2.21
CA ASP A 402 0.13 3.06 1.59
C ASP A 402 -1.16 3.78 2.03
N SER A 403 -1.30 4.08 3.33
CA SER A 403 -2.49 4.79 3.83
C SER A 403 -2.64 6.19 3.20
N ARG A 404 -1.53 6.86 2.89
CA ARG A 404 -1.52 8.16 2.21
C ARG A 404 -1.75 8.01 0.73
N ASN A 405 -1.05 7.10 0.07
CA ASN A 405 -1.09 6.93 -1.37
C ASN A 405 -2.46 6.39 -1.82
N GLU A 406 -2.79 5.17 -1.44
CA GLU A 406 -4.05 4.51 -1.81
C GLU A 406 -5.27 5.16 -1.16
N GLY A 407 -5.11 5.60 0.10
CA GLY A 407 -6.18 6.26 0.83
C GLY A 407 -6.60 7.57 0.20
N THR A 408 -5.66 8.40 -0.25
CA THR A 408 -5.96 9.65 -0.94
C THR A 408 -6.62 9.39 -2.29
N ALA A 409 -6.05 8.50 -3.11
CA ALA A 409 -6.59 8.17 -4.42
C ALA A 409 -8.02 7.64 -4.33
N THR A 410 -8.32 6.81 -3.32
CA THR A 410 -9.69 6.33 -3.08
C THR A 410 -10.61 7.42 -2.54
N ALA A 411 -10.12 8.28 -1.66
CA ALA A 411 -10.94 9.35 -1.09
C ALA A 411 -11.35 10.36 -2.15
N VAL A 412 -10.43 10.78 -3.03
CA VAL A 412 -10.72 11.80 -4.05
C VAL A 412 -11.75 11.35 -5.07
N GLU A 413 -11.94 10.06 -5.32
CA GLU A 413 -13.04 9.55 -6.16
C GLU A 413 -14.40 10.03 -5.63
N GLU A 414 -14.63 9.94 -4.33
CA GLU A 414 -15.87 10.37 -3.71
C GLU A 414 -15.88 11.87 -3.40
N LEU A 415 -14.78 12.44 -2.94
CA LEU A 415 -14.66 13.87 -2.65
C LEU A 415 -14.89 14.72 -3.91
N PHE A 416 -14.30 14.34 -5.04
CA PHE A 416 -14.54 15.04 -6.31
C PHE A 416 -15.97 14.85 -6.83
N MET A 417 -16.56 13.66 -6.60
CA MET A 417 -17.99 13.45 -6.86
C MET A 417 -18.86 14.42 -6.06
N GLN A 418 -18.57 14.60 -4.77
CA GLN A 418 -19.31 15.52 -3.89
C GLN A 418 -19.06 16.98 -4.26
N ALA A 419 -17.88 17.31 -4.77
CA ALA A 419 -17.54 18.65 -5.27
C ALA A 419 -18.10 18.96 -6.66
N GLY A 420 -18.79 18.01 -7.32
CA GLY A 420 -19.53 18.27 -8.56
C GLY A 420 -18.91 17.75 -9.85
N LEU A 421 -17.81 16.96 -9.80
CA LEU A 421 -17.16 16.42 -11.00
C LEU A 421 -18.10 15.69 -11.96
N TYR A 422 -19.17 15.08 -11.46
CA TYR A 422 -20.14 14.29 -12.24
C TYR A 422 -21.54 14.91 -12.34
N ASP A 423 -21.66 16.23 -12.17
CA ASP A 423 -22.97 16.90 -12.24
C ASP A 423 -23.56 16.90 -13.65
N ASP A 424 -22.72 16.80 -14.67
CA ASP A 424 -23.08 16.60 -16.08
C ASP A 424 -23.51 15.16 -16.41
N SER A 425 -23.10 14.16 -15.60
CA SER A 425 -23.37 12.75 -15.79
C SER A 425 -23.73 12.06 -14.46
N PRO A 426 -24.95 12.27 -13.92
CA PRO A 426 -25.31 11.80 -12.58
C PRO A 426 -25.16 10.28 -12.39
N ARG A 427 -25.31 9.47 -13.46
CA ARG A 427 -25.12 8.01 -13.38
C ARG A 427 -23.67 7.59 -13.16
N THR A 428 -22.69 8.43 -13.43
CA THR A 428 -21.29 8.18 -13.12
C THR A 428 -21.07 8.03 -11.61
N LYS A 429 -21.89 8.69 -10.78
CA LYS A 429 -21.88 8.51 -9.31
C LYS A 429 -22.13 7.07 -8.87
N GLU A 430 -22.87 6.30 -9.69
CA GLU A 430 -23.10 4.85 -9.44
C GLU A 430 -21.78 4.07 -9.55
N ILE A 431 -20.90 4.43 -10.50
CA ILE A 431 -19.59 3.78 -10.68
C ILE A 431 -18.71 4.00 -9.45
N VAL A 432 -18.68 5.23 -8.91
CA VAL A 432 -17.91 5.53 -7.68
C VAL A 432 -18.32 4.62 -6.53
N TYR A 433 -19.63 4.44 -6.28
CA TYR A 433 -20.09 3.55 -5.22
C TYR A 433 -19.80 2.07 -5.50
N ILE A 434 -19.79 1.64 -6.78
CA ILE A 434 -19.36 0.29 -7.16
C ILE A 434 -17.87 0.09 -6.82
N MET A 435 -17.02 1.07 -7.12
CA MET A 435 -15.58 1.03 -6.82
C MET A 435 -15.32 0.99 -5.31
N ILE A 436 -16.00 1.81 -4.52
CA ILE A 436 -15.89 1.78 -3.05
C ILE A 436 -16.32 0.42 -2.49
N ALA A 437 -17.43 -0.15 -2.98
CA ALA A 437 -17.90 -1.47 -2.54
C ALA A 437 -16.86 -2.56 -2.86
N GLN A 438 -16.28 -2.53 -4.05
CA GLN A 438 -15.23 -3.46 -4.47
C GLN A 438 -14.00 -3.34 -3.55
N ARG A 439 -13.52 -2.12 -3.27
CA ARG A 439 -12.38 -1.90 -2.38
C ARG A 439 -12.63 -2.36 -0.95
N ALA A 440 -13.82 -2.11 -0.42
CA ALA A 440 -14.20 -2.62 0.91
C ALA A 440 -14.29 -4.15 0.93
N ALA A 441 -14.84 -4.77 -0.11
CA ALA A 441 -14.95 -6.23 -0.22
C ALA A 441 -13.57 -6.90 -0.31
N ARG A 442 -12.66 -6.38 -1.14
CA ARG A 442 -11.30 -6.94 -1.28
C ARG A 442 -10.48 -6.78 -0.01
N GLY A 443 -10.61 -5.64 0.69
CA GLY A 443 -9.95 -5.41 1.97
C GLY A 443 -10.43 -6.35 3.07
N LEU A 444 -11.74 -6.66 3.12
CA LEU A 444 -12.27 -7.68 4.03
C LEU A 444 -11.69 -9.06 3.73
N GLY A 445 -11.62 -9.45 2.46
CA GLY A 445 -10.96 -10.71 2.05
C GLY A 445 -9.51 -10.75 2.53
N SER A 446 -8.75 -9.67 2.33
CA SER A 446 -7.36 -9.54 2.80
C SER A 446 -7.25 -9.74 4.32
N LEU A 447 -8.12 -9.11 5.11
CA LEU A 447 -8.11 -9.26 6.58
C LEU A 447 -8.36 -10.70 7.02
N TYR A 448 -9.34 -11.38 6.42
CA TYR A 448 -9.66 -12.77 6.76
C TYR A 448 -8.57 -13.75 6.29
N ALA A 449 -7.90 -13.46 5.17
CA ALA A 449 -6.75 -14.25 4.74
C ALA A 449 -5.56 -14.06 5.70
N HIS A 450 -5.29 -12.83 6.18
CA HIS A 450 -4.22 -12.55 7.14
C HIS A 450 -4.48 -13.15 8.52
N SER A 451 -5.73 -13.20 8.98
CA SER A 451 -6.08 -13.87 10.23
C SER A 451 -6.00 -15.39 10.16
N ASN A 452 -5.82 -15.95 8.95
CA ASN A 452 -5.92 -17.38 8.65
C ASN A 452 -7.32 -17.97 8.92
N ASP A 453 -8.36 -17.13 8.99
CA ASP A 453 -9.75 -17.58 9.06
C ASP A 453 -10.25 -18.08 7.69
N MET A 454 -9.60 -17.63 6.60
CA MET A 454 -9.89 -17.99 5.22
C MET A 454 -8.61 -18.25 4.43
N THR A 455 -8.74 -19.12 3.43
CA THR A 455 -7.74 -19.24 2.36
C THR A 455 -7.83 -18.05 1.43
N MET A 456 -6.82 -17.85 0.58
CA MET A 456 -6.85 -16.81 -0.45
C MET A 456 -8.02 -17.00 -1.43
N GLU A 457 -8.40 -18.23 -1.75
CA GLU A 457 -9.55 -18.54 -2.61
C GLU A 457 -10.88 -18.11 -1.97
N GLU A 458 -11.08 -18.42 -0.69
CA GLU A 458 -12.27 -18.00 0.07
C GLU A 458 -12.34 -16.48 0.20
N ALA A 459 -11.20 -15.82 0.46
CA ALA A 459 -11.08 -14.36 0.48
C ALA A 459 -11.44 -13.73 -0.88
N GLY A 460 -10.99 -14.34 -1.98
CA GLY A 460 -11.39 -13.98 -3.34
C GLY A 460 -12.91 -14.15 -3.57
N GLY A 461 -13.52 -15.14 -2.93
CA GLY A 461 -14.97 -15.33 -2.94
C GLY A 461 -15.72 -14.12 -2.38
N ILE A 462 -15.27 -13.59 -1.22
CA ILE A 462 -15.83 -12.35 -0.63
C ILE A 462 -15.69 -11.19 -1.61
N HIS A 463 -14.49 -10.98 -2.13
CA HIS A 463 -14.22 -9.90 -3.07
C HIS A 463 -15.16 -9.94 -4.28
N SER A 464 -15.34 -11.11 -4.88
CA SER A 464 -16.23 -11.29 -6.04
C SER A 464 -17.71 -11.15 -5.68
N GLU A 465 -18.17 -11.76 -4.57
CA GLU A 465 -19.59 -11.82 -4.19
C GLU A 465 -20.13 -10.43 -3.83
N TYR A 466 -19.35 -9.64 -3.10
CA TYR A 466 -19.79 -8.33 -2.60
C TYR A 466 -19.49 -7.17 -3.56
N THR A 467 -18.87 -7.42 -4.70
CA THR A 467 -18.72 -6.41 -5.77
C THR A 467 -20.04 -6.29 -6.55
N PRO A 468 -20.63 -5.07 -6.62
CA PRO A 468 -21.92 -4.87 -7.28
C PRO A 468 -21.90 -5.24 -8.77
N ARG A 469 -23.10 -5.52 -9.33
CA ARG A 469 -23.34 -5.82 -10.75
C ARG A 469 -22.59 -7.04 -11.28
N GLY A 470 -21.90 -7.79 -10.42
CA GLY A 470 -21.10 -8.96 -10.81
C GLY A 470 -19.89 -8.63 -11.68
N TRP A 471 -19.42 -7.38 -11.67
CA TRP A 471 -18.29 -6.94 -12.49
C TRP A 471 -16.99 -7.67 -12.15
N MET A 472 -16.82 -8.13 -10.89
CA MET A 472 -15.62 -8.87 -10.46
C MET A 472 -15.71 -10.39 -10.75
N LYS A 473 -16.90 -10.96 -11.02
CA LYS A 473 -17.05 -12.43 -11.23
C LYS A 473 -16.34 -12.97 -12.48
N THR A 474 -16.09 -12.13 -13.47
CA THR A 474 -15.43 -12.49 -14.73
C THR A 474 -13.91 -12.40 -14.64
N GLU A 475 -13.37 -12.01 -13.50
CA GLU A 475 -12.01 -11.52 -13.31
C GLU A 475 -11.14 -12.45 -12.46
N LYS A 476 -11.01 -13.70 -12.86
CA LYS A 476 -10.20 -14.66 -12.09
C LYS A 476 -8.72 -14.29 -12.00
N GLU A 477 -8.15 -13.68 -13.05
CA GLU A 477 -6.73 -13.32 -13.07
C GLU A 477 -6.44 -12.10 -12.22
N LEU A 478 -7.23 -11.04 -12.34
CA LEU A 478 -7.12 -9.84 -11.50
C LEU A 478 -7.40 -10.19 -10.04
N LEU A 479 -8.45 -10.96 -9.77
CA LEU A 479 -8.82 -11.39 -8.44
C LEU A 479 -7.71 -12.15 -7.73
N ILE A 480 -7.06 -13.10 -8.42
CA ILE A 480 -5.95 -13.87 -7.88
C ILE A 480 -4.74 -12.96 -7.67
N PHE A 481 -4.45 -12.08 -8.62
CA PHE A 481 -3.35 -11.12 -8.51
C PHE A 481 -3.52 -10.22 -7.27
N GLU A 482 -4.68 -9.58 -7.11
CA GLU A 482 -4.94 -8.70 -5.99
C GLU A 482 -4.88 -9.43 -4.64
N GLN A 483 -5.53 -10.58 -4.51
CA GLN A 483 -5.51 -11.32 -3.23
C GLN A 483 -4.12 -11.86 -2.88
N HIS A 484 -3.32 -12.25 -3.88
CA HIS A 484 -1.92 -12.62 -3.67
C HIS A 484 -1.07 -11.44 -3.20
N LEU A 485 -1.22 -10.29 -3.86
CA LEU A 485 -0.52 -9.06 -3.48
C LEU A 485 -0.83 -8.68 -2.02
N TYR A 486 -2.10 -8.78 -1.61
CA TYR A 486 -2.50 -8.43 -0.24
C TYR A 486 -1.92 -9.38 0.81
N LEU A 487 -1.74 -10.67 0.49
CA LEU A 487 -1.03 -11.60 1.37
C LEU A 487 0.47 -11.30 1.46
N ARG A 488 1.07 -10.82 0.38
CA ARG A 488 2.48 -10.45 0.34
C ARG A 488 2.77 -9.17 1.13
N GLN A 489 1.85 -8.19 1.05
CA GLN A 489 1.95 -6.87 1.68
C GLN A 489 0.77 -6.67 2.64
N PRO A 490 0.94 -7.00 3.93
CA PRO A 490 -0.11 -6.75 4.92
C PRO A 490 -0.51 -5.27 4.94
N GLY A 491 -1.80 -5.00 5.03
CA GLY A 491 -2.34 -3.63 5.05
C GLY A 491 -2.60 -3.01 3.68
N TYR A 492 -2.00 -3.51 2.58
CA TYR A 492 -2.23 -2.92 1.26
C TYR A 492 -3.71 -3.00 0.85
N GLY A 493 -4.32 -4.20 0.95
CA GLY A 493 -5.73 -4.39 0.59
C GLY A 493 -6.72 -3.55 1.40
N THR A 494 -6.37 -3.14 2.62
CA THR A 494 -7.21 -2.30 3.48
C THR A 494 -6.91 -0.81 3.36
N SER A 495 -5.70 -0.44 2.91
CA SER A 495 -5.22 0.95 2.85
C SER A 495 -6.14 1.88 2.05
N TYR A 496 -6.82 1.38 1.05
CA TYR A 496 -7.83 2.10 0.26
C TYR A 496 -8.94 2.69 1.14
N ILE A 497 -9.54 1.87 1.99
CA ILE A 497 -10.66 2.29 2.84
C ILE A 497 -10.17 2.88 4.16
N THR A 498 -9.17 2.29 4.80
CA THR A 498 -8.64 2.81 6.06
C THR A 498 -7.90 4.12 5.86
N GLY A 499 -7.16 4.26 4.76
CA GLY A 499 -6.52 5.53 4.38
C GLY A 499 -7.55 6.60 4.01
N LYS A 500 -8.61 6.26 3.26
CA LYS A 500 -9.74 7.16 3.02
C LYS A 500 -10.36 7.65 4.33
N TYR A 501 -10.63 6.74 5.26
CA TYR A 501 -11.17 7.07 6.59
C TYR A 501 -10.25 8.04 7.36
N LEU A 502 -8.95 7.81 7.35
CA LEU A 502 -7.98 8.67 8.01
C LEU A 502 -7.86 10.04 7.32
N LEU A 503 -7.94 10.10 6.00
CA LEU A 503 -7.91 11.35 5.24
C LEU A 503 -9.17 12.20 5.52
N GLU A 504 -10.35 11.58 5.51
CA GLU A 504 -11.61 12.25 5.86
C GLU A 504 -11.56 12.80 7.29
N SER A 505 -11.00 12.04 8.23
CA SER A 505 -10.78 12.50 9.60
C SER A 505 -9.81 13.70 9.66
N ALA A 506 -8.71 13.65 8.88
CA ALA A 506 -7.75 14.74 8.79
C ALA A 506 -8.39 16.02 8.20
N MET A 507 -9.20 15.88 7.16
CA MET A 507 -9.95 16.99 6.56
C MET A 507 -10.94 17.61 7.55
N ALA A 508 -11.68 16.79 8.28
CA ALA A 508 -12.64 17.26 9.28
C ALA A 508 -11.96 18.03 10.43
N ASP A 509 -10.82 17.54 10.92
CA ASP A 509 -10.09 18.24 11.99
C ASP A 509 -9.44 19.53 11.48
N TYR A 510 -8.87 19.50 10.28
CA TYR A 510 -8.33 20.72 9.64
C TYR A 510 -9.43 21.77 9.48
N ALA A 511 -10.60 21.39 8.96
CA ALA A 511 -11.74 22.30 8.80
C ALA A 511 -12.18 22.87 10.16
N ARG A 512 -12.33 22.03 11.21
CA ARG A 512 -12.67 22.45 12.56
C ARG A 512 -11.67 23.45 13.13
N ILE A 513 -10.37 23.25 12.91
CA ILE A 513 -9.33 24.18 13.38
C ILE A 513 -9.44 25.52 12.64
N GLN A 514 -9.66 25.51 11.31
CA GLN A 514 -9.86 26.75 10.55
C GLN A 514 -11.06 27.54 11.09
N GLU A 515 -12.19 26.88 11.39
CA GLU A 515 -13.37 27.53 11.96
C GLU A 515 -13.09 28.12 13.35
N LEU A 516 -12.37 27.41 14.22
CA LEU A 516 -11.97 27.90 15.55
C LEU A 516 -11.06 29.14 15.45
N ASP A 517 -10.24 29.21 14.41
CA ASP A 517 -9.39 30.37 14.09
C ASP A 517 -10.17 31.50 13.40
N GLY A 518 -11.47 31.33 13.14
CA GLY A 518 -12.31 32.31 12.43
C GLY A 518 -12.01 32.39 10.93
N LYS A 519 -11.44 31.34 10.36
CA LYS A 519 -11.11 31.22 8.92
C LYS A 519 -12.08 30.27 8.22
N PRO A 520 -12.41 30.50 6.94
CA PRO A 520 -13.16 29.51 6.16
C PRO A 520 -12.31 28.28 5.87
N PHE A 521 -12.96 27.13 5.72
CA PHE A 521 -12.33 25.99 5.07
C PHE A 521 -12.17 26.25 3.57
N VAL A 522 -10.97 26.02 3.04
CA VAL A 522 -10.65 26.12 1.61
C VAL A 522 -10.08 24.79 1.16
N THR A 523 -10.73 24.12 0.21
CA THR A 523 -10.35 22.79 -0.28
C THR A 523 -8.94 22.79 -0.84
N LYS A 524 -8.60 23.80 -1.62
CA LYS A 524 -7.26 23.97 -2.19
C LYS A 524 -6.16 24.07 -1.15
N ASP A 525 -6.39 24.85 -0.09
CA ASP A 525 -5.40 25.00 1.00
C ASP A 525 -5.19 23.66 1.72
N PHE A 526 -6.24 22.86 1.88
CA PHE A 526 -6.14 21.53 2.46
C PHE A 526 -5.28 20.59 1.62
N PHE A 527 -5.61 20.45 0.31
CA PHE A 527 -4.86 19.54 -0.56
C PHE A 527 -3.43 20.04 -0.83
N ASP A 528 -3.21 21.33 -1.02
CA ASP A 528 -1.87 21.88 -1.21
C ASP A 528 -1.01 21.70 0.05
N THR A 529 -1.58 21.86 1.25
CA THR A 529 -0.89 21.59 2.50
C THR A 529 -0.55 20.10 2.61
N LEU A 530 -1.53 19.21 2.39
CA LEU A 530 -1.34 17.76 2.41
C LEU A 530 -0.23 17.32 1.44
N ASN A 531 -0.24 17.87 0.23
CA ASN A 531 0.75 17.57 -0.80
C ASN A 531 2.16 18.09 -0.46
N SER A 532 2.25 19.25 0.21
CA SER A 532 3.54 19.83 0.61
C SER A 532 4.27 19.03 1.68
N ILE A 533 3.56 18.21 2.45
CA ILE A 533 4.11 17.37 3.52
C ILE A 533 4.87 16.16 2.94
N GLY A 534 4.57 15.77 1.73
CA GLY A 534 5.14 14.59 1.06
C GLY A 534 4.30 13.33 1.25
N ASN A 535 4.75 12.25 0.60
CA ASN A 535 4.03 10.98 0.61
C ASN A 535 4.44 10.12 1.82
N ILE A 536 3.88 10.45 2.98
CA ILE A 536 4.12 9.81 4.28
C ILE A 536 2.78 9.30 4.87
N PRO A 537 2.78 8.40 5.87
CA PRO A 537 1.55 7.93 6.51
C PRO A 537 0.59 9.06 6.88
N ILE A 538 -0.70 8.87 6.62
CA ILE A 538 -1.74 9.90 6.88
C ILE A 538 -1.72 10.40 8.32
N ALA A 539 -1.49 9.54 9.31
CA ALA A 539 -1.44 9.95 10.72
C ALA A 539 -0.33 10.98 11.00
N LEU A 540 0.80 10.88 10.31
CA LEU A 540 1.88 11.87 10.39
C LEU A 540 1.52 13.17 9.67
N GLY A 541 0.91 13.06 8.49
CA GLY A 541 0.38 14.21 7.75
C GLY A 541 -0.67 14.96 8.58
N HIS A 542 -1.62 14.25 9.19
CA HIS A 542 -2.62 14.82 10.09
C HIS A 542 -1.97 15.60 11.24
N TRP A 543 -1.02 14.99 11.94
CA TRP A 543 -0.31 15.68 13.02
C TRP A 543 0.42 16.94 12.53
N GLN A 544 1.10 16.88 11.39
CA GLN A 544 1.82 18.05 10.86
C GLN A 544 0.88 19.19 10.43
N MET A 545 -0.30 18.86 9.88
CA MET A 545 -1.30 19.83 9.45
C MET A 545 -2.06 20.48 10.62
N THR A 546 -2.36 19.72 11.66
CA THR A 546 -3.27 20.12 12.74
C THR A 546 -2.60 20.41 14.08
N GLY A 547 -1.38 19.89 14.29
CA GLY A 547 -0.72 19.87 15.61
C GLY A 547 -1.27 18.79 16.55
N GLU A 548 -2.32 18.06 16.19
CA GLU A 548 -2.98 17.06 17.04
C GLU A 548 -2.38 15.65 16.82
N LYS A 549 -2.03 14.96 17.91
CA LYS A 549 -1.41 13.61 17.89
C LYS A 549 -2.42 12.46 18.04
N LYS A 550 -3.73 12.72 17.99
CA LYS A 550 -4.76 11.71 18.31
C LYS A 550 -4.61 10.38 17.55
N HIS A 551 -4.15 10.42 16.31
CA HIS A 551 -3.92 9.21 15.52
C HIS A 551 -2.59 8.50 15.85
N LEU A 552 -1.73 9.11 16.65
CA LEU A 552 -0.47 8.52 17.10
C LEU A 552 -0.52 8.02 18.55
N GLU A 553 -1.53 8.43 19.34
CA GLU A 553 -1.67 8.03 20.75
C GLU A 553 -1.73 6.51 20.96
N PRO A 554 -2.45 5.72 20.13
CA PRO A 554 -2.45 4.26 20.26
C PRO A 554 -1.09 3.61 19.92
N ILE A 555 -0.25 4.31 19.17
CA ILE A 555 1.02 3.80 18.62
C ILE A 555 2.18 4.07 19.57
N VAL A 556 2.17 5.21 20.26
CA VAL A 556 3.33 5.73 21.04
C VAL A 556 3.28 5.28 22.52
N ASN A 557 2.22 4.61 22.95
CA ASN A 557 2.02 4.21 24.34
C ASN A 557 2.64 2.85 24.74
N ASP A 558 3.45 2.22 23.84
CA ASP A 558 4.16 0.97 24.16
C ASP A 558 5.68 1.19 24.39
#